data_4d0831cffd0e83ba72627dcfa711d423
#
_entry.id   4d0831cffd0e83ba72627dcfa711d423
#
_cell.length_a   1.000
_cell.length_b   1.000
_cell.length_c   1.000
_cell.angle_alpha   90.00
_cell.angle_beta   90.00
_cell.angle_gamma   90.00
#
_symmetry.space_group_name_H-M   'P 1'
#
loop_
_entity.id
_entity.type
_entity.pdbx_description
1 polymer ?
#
loop_
_entity_poly.entity_id
_entity_poly.type
_entity_poly.pdbx_seq_one_letter_code
_entity_poly.pdbx_strand_id
1 'polypeptide(L)'
;MNSHDPNQPMTDKNSPPVVFVVDDSAELGEMIEVFLTRAGYRAHVFTDPLQALSALESGQAEPRLLISDFRMPGINGLELIHRCKLIHPTLKVIAASANVLDEEIEKYPFRPDRILPKPYTTASLLAMVKALLPD
;
A
#
# COMPACT_ATOMS: atom_id res chain seq x y z
N MET A 1 -4.54 25.89 -17.75
CA MET A 1 -3.69 24.99 -18.46
C MET A 1 -2.55 24.51 -17.58
N ASN A 2 -2.40 23.23 -17.51
CA ASN A 2 -1.48 22.65 -16.56
C ASN A 2 -0.17 22.30 -17.21
N SER A 3 0.75 23.25 -17.20
CA SER A 3 2.09 22.92 -17.57
C SER A 3 2.76 22.30 -16.35
N HIS A 4 3.00 21.01 -16.42
CA HIS A 4 3.73 20.33 -15.38
C HIS A 4 5.21 20.72 -15.46
N ASP A 5 5.73 21.22 -14.36
CA ASP A 5 7.17 21.50 -14.27
C ASP A 5 7.88 20.15 -14.10
N PRO A 6 8.81 19.79 -15.01
CA PRO A 6 9.50 18.50 -14.90
C PRO A 6 10.37 18.37 -13.66
N ASN A 7 10.64 19.48 -12.97
CA ASN A 7 11.41 19.44 -11.73
C ASN A 7 10.54 19.29 -10.49
N GLN A 8 9.24 19.32 -10.64
CA GLN A 8 8.33 19.12 -9.50
C GLN A 8 8.02 17.65 -9.30
N PRO A 9 7.90 17.20 -8.05
CA PRO A 9 7.47 15.83 -7.80
C PRO A 9 6.06 15.63 -8.35
N MET A 10 5.74 14.40 -8.73
CA MET A 10 4.45 14.03 -9.30
C MET A 10 3.39 13.95 -8.21
N THR A 11 3.22 15.04 -7.46
CA THR A 11 2.24 15.14 -6.39
C THR A 11 1.07 16.04 -6.76
N ASP A 12 0.87 16.25 -8.05
CA ASP A 12 -0.21 17.06 -8.57
C ASP A 12 -1.55 16.53 -8.07
N LYS A 13 -2.42 17.42 -7.62
CA LYS A 13 -3.77 17.08 -7.16
C LYS A 13 -4.59 16.36 -8.22
N ASN A 14 -4.28 16.59 -9.50
CA ASN A 14 -5.00 15.98 -10.62
C ASN A 14 -4.46 14.61 -11.01
N SER A 15 -3.34 14.21 -10.42
CA SER A 15 -2.79 12.89 -10.68
C SER A 15 -3.47 11.85 -9.79
N PRO A 16 -3.75 10.65 -10.33
CA PRO A 16 -4.30 9.60 -9.50
C PRO A 16 -3.38 9.29 -8.32
N PRO A 17 -3.93 9.10 -7.12
CA PRO A 17 -3.11 8.68 -5.99
C PRO A 17 -2.43 7.34 -6.28
N VAL A 18 -1.18 7.24 -5.89
CA VAL A 18 -0.40 6.01 -6.07
C VAL A 18 -0.59 5.10 -4.87
N VAL A 19 -0.87 3.84 -5.15
CA VAL A 19 -1.05 2.79 -4.14
C VAL A 19 -0.06 1.67 -4.42
N PHE A 20 0.72 1.31 -3.42
CA PHE A 20 1.59 0.13 -3.52
C PHE A 20 0.83 -1.07 -2.97
N VAL A 21 0.86 -2.17 -3.71
CA VAL A 21 0.24 -3.42 -3.33
C VAL A 21 1.33 -4.47 -3.22
N VAL A 22 1.47 -5.09 -2.06
CA VAL A 22 2.46 -6.14 -1.84
C VAL A 22 1.73 -7.42 -1.47
N ASP A 23 1.84 -8.42 -2.32
CA ASP A 23 1.21 -9.72 -2.15
C ASP A 23 2.05 -10.76 -2.88
N ASP A 24 2.41 -11.83 -2.21
CA ASP A 24 3.22 -12.88 -2.82
C ASP A 24 2.46 -13.65 -3.91
N SER A 25 1.14 -13.52 -3.96
CA SER A 25 0.32 -14.06 -5.05
C SER A 25 0.21 -13.01 -6.17
N ALA A 26 0.86 -13.28 -7.29
CA ALA A 26 0.77 -12.38 -8.45
C ALA A 26 -0.67 -12.22 -8.93
N GLU A 27 -1.45 -13.30 -8.89
CA GLU A 27 -2.84 -13.27 -9.35
C GLU A 27 -3.70 -12.35 -8.51
N LEU A 28 -3.56 -12.42 -7.18
CA LEU A 28 -4.30 -11.55 -6.27
C LEU A 28 -3.86 -10.09 -6.45
N GLY A 29 -2.56 -9.85 -6.60
CA GLY A 29 -2.05 -8.51 -6.83
C GLY A 29 -2.60 -7.89 -8.09
N GLU A 30 -2.63 -8.66 -9.20
CA GLU A 30 -3.17 -8.19 -10.46
C GLU A 30 -4.66 -7.88 -10.36
N MET A 31 -5.41 -8.71 -9.63
CA MET A 31 -6.83 -8.47 -9.42
C MET A 31 -7.06 -7.16 -8.66
N ILE A 32 -6.30 -6.95 -7.60
CA ILE A 32 -6.39 -5.72 -6.81
C ILE A 32 -6.03 -4.51 -7.69
N GLU A 33 -5.00 -4.65 -8.53
CA GLU A 33 -4.59 -3.59 -9.44
C GLU A 33 -5.74 -3.17 -10.37
N VAL A 34 -6.44 -4.14 -10.93
CA VAL A 34 -7.57 -3.86 -11.82
C VAL A 34 -8.65 -3.07 -11.08
N PHE A 35 -9.01 -3.50 -9.87
CA PHE A 35 -10.06 -2.82 -9.11
C PHE A 35 -9.65 -1.42 -8.70
N LEU A 36 -8.41 -1.24 -8.27
CA LEU A 36 -7.91 0.08 -7.89
C LEU A 36 -7.84 1.02 -9.09
N THR A 37 -7.38 0.53 -10.23
CA THR A 37 -7.29 1.32 -11.45
C THR A 37 -8.67 1.80 -11.88
N ARG A 38 -9.66 0.91 -11.84
CA ARG A 38 -11.04 1.26 -12.18
C ARG A 38 -11.63 2.29 -11.21
N ALA A 39 -11.17 2.28 -9.97
CA ALA A 39 -11.64 3.22 -8.96
C ALA A 39 -10.91 4.57 -9.00
N GLY A 40 -9.94 4.74 -9.88
CA GLY A 40 -9.27 6.01 -10.06
C GLY A 40 -7.90 6.12 -9.38
N TYR A 41 -7.34 5.01 -8.95
CA TYR A 41 -6.01 4.99 -8.32
C TYR A 41 -4.98 4.43 -9.29
N ARG A 42 -3.72 4.73 -9.04
CA ARG A 42 -2.61 4.13 -9.78
C ARG A 42 -1.95 3.10 -8.88
N ALA A 43 -2.07 1.83 -9.24
CA ALA A 43 -1.54 0.74 -8.42
C ALA A 43 -0.23 0.20 -8.99
N HIS A 44 0.74 -0.03 -8.10
CA HIS A 44 1.98 -0.71 -8.42
C HIS A 44 2.03 -1.98 -7.57
N VAL A 45 2.11 -3.13 -8.21
CA VAL A 45 2.06 -4.42 -7.55
C VAL A 45 3.45 -5.02 -7.43
N PHE A 46 3.78 -5.48 -6.24
CA PHE A 46 5.05 -6.13 -5.93
C PHE A 46 4.76 -7.49 -5.33
N THR A 47 5.40 -8.53 -5.85
CA THR A 47 5.30 -9.87 -5.26
C THR A 47 6.40 -10.12 -4.23
N ASP A 48 7.40 -9.25 -4.19
CA ASP A 48 8.50 -9.30 -3.24
C ASP A 48 8.50 -8.02 -2.41
N PRO A 49 8.37 -8.10 -1.09
CA PRO A 49 8.37 -6.91 -0.24
C PRO A 49 9.65 -6.08 -0.34
N LEU A 50 10.79 -6.70 -0.64
CA LEU A 50 12.04 -5.96 -0.78
C LEU A 50 12.04 -5.08 -2.02
N GLN A 51 11.33 -5.49 -3.08
CA GLN A 51 11.17 -4.66 -4.26
C GLN A 51 10.33 -3.43 -3.97
N ALA A 52 9.30 -3.58 -3.15
CA ALA A 52 8.47 -2.45 -2.74
C ALA A 52 9.30 -1.44 -1.94
N LEU A 53 10.15 -1.94 -1.02
CA LEU A 53 11.05 -1.08 -0.26
C LEU A 53 12.02 -0.33 -1.17
N SER A 54 12.61 -1.03 -2.15
CA SER A 54 13.52 -0.40 -3.09
C SER A 54 12.84 0.70 -3.89
N ALA A 55 11.60 0.44 -4.35
CA ALA A 55 10.83 1.43 -5.09
C ALA A 55 10.53 2.66 -4.23
N LEU A 56 10.22 2.45 -2.96
CA LEU A 56 9.95 3.54 -2.04
C LEU A 56 11.20 4.36 -1.76
N GLU A 57 12.34 3.69 -1.55
CA GLU A 57 13.61 4.35 -1.29
C GLU A 57 14.10 5.16 -2.49
N SER A 58 13.83 4.70 -3.70
CA SER A 58 14.29 5.37 -4.92
C SER A 58 13.58 6.70 -5.16
N GLY A 59 12.39 6.87 -4.59
CA GLY A 59 11.62 8.09 -4.79
C GLY A 59 11.01 8.24 -6.17
N GLN A 60 11.09 7.22 -7.03
CA GLN A 60 10.50 7.29 -8.37
C GLN A 60 8.98 7.34 -8.32
N ALA A 61 8.39 6.78 -7.28
CA ALA A 61 6.97 6.85 -7.04
C ALA A 61 6.75 7.12 -5.56
N GLU A 62 5.81 8.01 -5.26
CA GLU A 62 5.46 8.33 -3.88
C GLU A 62 4.08 7.80 -3.58
N PRO A 63 3.98 6.59 -3.02
CA PRO A 63 2.67 6.05 -2.70
C PRO A 63 2.06 6.80 -1.52
N ARG A 64 0.75 6.95 -1.56
CA ARG A 64 -0.02 7.49 -0.45
C ARG A 64 -0.56 6.38 0.43
N LEU A 65 -0.61 5.16 -0.10
CA LEU A 65 -1.16 4.00 0.57
C LEU A 65 -0.34 2.76 0.21
N LEU A 66 -0.11 1.93 1.21
CA LEU A 66 0.44 0.59 1.05
C LEU A 66 -0.62 -0.41 1.47
N ILE A 67 -0.93 -1.36 0.59
CA ILE A 67 -1.76 -2.51 0.93
C ILE A 67 -0.82 -3.71 0.93
N SER A 68 -0.64 -4.33 2.07
CA SER A 68 0.30 -5.44 2.20
C SER A 68 -0.35 -6.64 2.83
N ASP A 69 -0.05 -7.80 2.28
CA ASP A 69 -0.37 -9.05 2.95
C ASP A 69 0.47 -9.12 4.25
N PHE A 70 -0.15 -9.62 5.30
CA PHE A 70 0.49 -9.71 6.62
C PHE A 70 1.55 -10.81 6.65
N ARG A 71 1.28 -11.93 6.03
CA ARG A 71 2.19 -13.07 6.02
C ARG A 71 2.73 -13.31 4.62
N MET A 72 4.05 -13.17 4.49
CA MET A 72 4.76 -13.36 3.24
C MET A 72 6.10 -14.04 3.51
N PRO A 73 6.63 -14.78 2.53
CA PRO A 73 8.00 -15.28 2.65
C PRO A 73 9.00 -14.12 2.75
N GLY A 74 10.05 -14.32 3.51
CA GLY A 74 11.07 -13.29 3.71
C GLY A 74 10.73 -12.42 4.88
N ILE A 75 10.53 -11.12 4.67
CA ILE A 75 10.11 -10.25 5.76
C ILE A 75 8.60 -10.32 5.92
N ASN A 76 8.14 -10.28 7.16
CA ASN A 76 6.70 -10.29 7.41
C ASN A 76 6.12 -8.89 7.16
N GLY A 77 4.77 -8.83 7.09
CA GLY A 77 4.09 -7.58 6.79
C GLY A 77 4.34 -6.48 7.79
N LEU A 78 4.47 -6.80 9.07
CA LEU A 78 4.72 -5.79 10.10
C LEU A 78 6.11 -5.18 9.96
N GLU A 79 7.11 -5.99 9.64
CA GLU A 79 8.46 -5.50 9.39
C GLU A 79 8.49 -4.60 8.15
N LEU A 80 7.77 -4.99 7.11
CA LEU A 80 7.64 -4.17 5.92
C LEU A 80 7.02 -2.81 6.25
N ILE A 81 5.92 -2.80 7.00
CA ILE A 81 5.23 -1.59 7.41
C ILE A 81 6.16 -0.68 8.21
N HIS A 82 6.88 -1.26 9.15
CA HIS A 82 7.83 -0.53 9.97
C HIS A 82 8.88 0.18 9.11
N ARG A 83 9.49 -0.55 8.17
CA ARG A 83 10.50 0.01 7.28
C ARG A 83 9.92 1.07 6.35
N CYS A 84 8.75 0.82 5.80
CA CYS A 84 8.10 1.78 4.92
C CYS A 84 7.77 3.08 5.64
N LYS A 85 7.26 3.00 6.86
CA LYS A 85 6.92 4.20 7.63
C LYS A 85 8.14 4.96 8.12
N LEU A 86 9.29 4.28 8.28
CA LEU A 86 10.53 4.99 8.56
C LEU A 86 10.97 5.84 7.38
N ILE A 87 10.78 5.34 6.16
CA ILE A 87 11.14 6.06 4.94
C ILE A 87 10.12 7.16 4.65
N HIS A 88 8.84 6.86 4.86
CA HIS A 88 7.74 7.74 4.47
C HIS A 88 6.68 7.78 5.58
N PRO A 89 6.90 8.63 6.61
CA PRO A 89 6.06 8.59 7.83
C PRO A 89 4.58 8.86 7.62
N THR A 90 4.20 9.57 6.55
CA THR A 90 2.80 9.89 6.26
C THR A 90 2.08 8.81 5.46
N LEU A 91 2.79 7.75 5.08
CA LEU A 91 2.21 6.65 4.32
C LEU A 91 1.09 5.97 5.12
N LYS A 92 -0.07 5.82 4.51
CA LYS A 92 -1.16 5.05 5.11
C LYS A 92 -0.98 3.59 4.76
N VAL A 93 -1.39 2.70 5.65
CA VAL A 93 -1.16 1.27 5.48
C VAL A 93 -2.40 0.46 5.80
N ILE A 94 -2.75 -0.45 4.90
CA ILE A 94 -3.73 -1.50 5.13
C ILE A 94 -2.98 -2.83 5.17
N ALA A 95 -3.14 -3.57 6.25
CA ALA A 95 -2.60 -4.92 6.35
C ALA A 95 -3.73 -5.93 6.16
N ALA A 96 -3.59 -6.83 5.19
CA ALA A 96 -4.56 -7.87 4.93
C ALA A 96 -4.13 -9.16 5.62
N SER A 97 -4.99 -9.74 6.44
CA SER A 97 -4.62 -10.93 7.21
C SER A 97 -5.81 -11.83 7.49
N ALA A 98 -5.56 -13.13 7.41
CA ALA A 98 -6.53 -14.15 7.83
C ALA A 98 -6.60 -14.27 9.35
N ASN A 99 -5.54 -13.92 10.04
CA ASN A 99 -5.44 -14.13 11.47
C ASN A 99 -4.47 -13.12 12.06
N VAL A 100 -5.01 -12.05 12.60
CA VAL A 100 -4.21 -10.99 13.22
C VAL A 100 -4.13 -11.23 14.71
N LEU A 101 -2.90 -11.31 15.22
CA LEU A 101 -2.67 -11.37 16.65
C LEU A 101 -2.22 -9.99 17.10
N ASP A 102 -2.98 -9.38 17.99
CA ASP A 102 -2.66 -8.06 18.53
C ASP A 102 -1.27 -8.02 19.13
N GLU A 103 -0.85 -9.14 19.71
CA GLU A 103 0.49 -9.27 20.32
C GLU A 103 1.61 -9.05 19.32
N GLU A 104 1.45 -9.52 18.07
CA GLU A 104 2.45 -9.32 17.05
C GLU A 104 2.51 -7.86 16.63
N ILE A 105 1.36 -7.21 16.53
CA ILE A 105 1.27 -5.81 16.14
C ILE A 105 1.97 -4.93 17.18
N GLU A 106 1.79 -5.22 18.46
CA GLU A 106 2.36 -4.42 19.54
C GLU A 106 3.88 -4.45 19.61
N LYS A 107 4.53 -5.42 18.96
CA LYS A 107 5.98 -5.51 18.93
C LYS A 107 6.65 -4.41 18.12
N TYR A 108 5.90 -3.74 17.25
CA TYR A 108 6.45 -2.73 16.35
C TYR A 108 5.92 -1.34 16.71
N PRO A 109 6.79 -0.32 16.63
CA PRO A 109 6.36 1.06 16.95
C PRO A 109 5.38 1.63 15.92
N PHE A 110 5.43 1.14 14.68
CA PHE A 110 4.50 1.55 13.64
C PHE A 110 3.51 0.45 13.36
N ARG A 111 2.23 0.81 13.31
CA ARG A 111 1.13 -0.12 13.11
C ARG A 111 0.43 0.17 11.81
N PRO A 112 -0.25 -0.83 11.22
CA PRO A 112 -1.13 -0.52 10.09
C PRO A 112 -2.24 0.42 10.53
N ASP A 113 -2.66 1.28 9.60
CA ASP A 113 -3.77 2.20 9.87
C ASP A 113 -5.09 1.46 9.89
N ARG A 114 -5.20 0.39 9.11
CA ARG A 114 -6.36 -0.50 9.07
C ARG A 114 -5.92 -1.92 8.85
N ILE A 115 -6.71 -2.84 9.37
CA ILE A 115 -6.51 -4.26 9.13
C ILE A 115 -7.72 -4.75 8.36
N LEU A 116 -7.46 -5.43 7.23
CA LEU A 116 -8.49 -5.99 6.38
C LEU A 116 -8.52 -7.50 6.57
N PRO A 117 -9.54 -8.03 7.26
CA PRO A 117 -9.63 -9.47 7.49
C PRO A 117 -9.83 -10.24 6.18
N LYS A 118 -9.16 -11.37 6.05
CA LYS A 118 -9.39 -12.29 4.94
C LYS A 118 -10.41 -13.33 5.34
N PRO A 119 -11.29 -13.78 4.45
CA PRO A 119 -11.43 -13.29 3.07
C PRO A 119 -12.15 -11.94 3.04
N TYR A 120 -11.75 -11.07 2.13
CA TYR A 120 -12.40 -9.78 1.96
C TYR A 120 -13.04 -9.66 0.59
N THR A 121 -14.00 -8.74 0.47
CA THR A 121 -14.62 -8.44 -0.82
C THR A 121 -13.94 -7.24 -1.46
N THR A 122 -14.08 -7.12 -2.78
CA THR A 122 -13.62 -5.94 -3.49
C THR A 122 -14.25 -4.67 -2.91
N ALA A 123 -15.55 -4.75 -2.58
CA ALA A 123 -16.25 -3.61 -2.01
C ALA A 123 -15.66 -3.18 -0.66
N SER A 124 -15.33 -4.14 0.22
CA SER A 124 -14.76 -3.82 1.52
C SER A 124 -13.35 -3.23 1.38
N LEU A 125 -12.55 -3.76 0.45
CA LEU A 125 -11.23 -3.21 0.18
C LEU A 125 -11.31 -1.77 -0.33
N LEU A 126 -12.14 -1.52 -1.33
CA LEU A 126 -12.29 -0.19 -1.91
C LEU A 126 -12.85 0.82 -0.91
N ALA A 127 -13.79 0.40 -0.07
CA ALA A 127 -14.33 1.27 0.97
C ALA A 127 -13.23 1.70 1.95
N MET A 128 -12.37 0.78 2.32
CA MET A 128 -11.26 1.05 3.23
C MET A 128 -10.23 1.98 2.58
N VAL A 129 -9.92 1.76 1.30
CA VAL A 129 -9.01 2.63 0.55
C VAL A 129 -9.56 4.06 0.49
N LYS A 130 -10.83 4.21 0.17
CA LYS A 130 -11.46 5.53 0.09
C LYS A 130 -11.51 6.23 1.44
N ALA A 131 -11.67 5.47 2.51
CA ALA A 131 -11.67 6.04 3.86
C ALA A 131 -10.29 6.61 4.23
N LEU A 132 -9.21 5.95 3.78
CA LEU A 132 -7.85 6.39 4.08
C LEU A 132 -7.33 7.44 3.09
N LEU A 133 -7.87 7.48 1.89
CA LEU A 133 -7.48 8.45 0.85
C LEU A 133 -8.70 9.26 0.41
N PRO A 134 -9.30 10.04 1.31
CA PRO A 134 -10.40 10.91 0.90
C PRO A 134 -9.80 12.03 0.04
N ASP A 135 -10.22 12.10 -1.15
CA ASP A 135 -9.76 13.14 -2.11
C ASP A 135 -8.62 14.01 -1.65
#